data_d20ec62256b21c32dad127d41f1425b3
#
_entry.id   d20ec62256b21c32dad127d41f1425b3
#
_cell.length_a   1.000
_cell.length_b   1.000
_cell.length_c   1.000
_cell.angle_alpha   90.00
_cell.angle_beta   90.00
_cell.angle_gamma   90.00
#
_symmetry.space_group_name_H-M   'P 1'
#
loop_
_entity.id
_entity.type
_entity.pdbx_description
1 polymer ?
#
loop_
_entity_poly.entity_id
_entity_poly.type
_entity_poly.pdbx_seq_one_letter_code
_entity_poly.pdbx_strand_id
1 'polypeptide(L)'
;MASSVYSHHYCAGYYLSETLSQSPLYLWLLVFWTQPHKEERFLFPVYPLICLAGAMVIDAAQKLAFFVLVRAKSRHYLVHTSWLGLVSIGLTGLLSLSRVAALYQGYHGVTDTWMAVNQLPDEPSVVCVGKEWYRFQSSFFFPSTNFKLGFLKSEFAGQLPR
;
A
#
# COMPACT_ATOMS: atom_id res chain seq x y z
N MET A 1 -30.03 -35.02 -14.84
CA MET A 1 -30.11 -33.70 -15.49
C MET A 1 -30.39 -32.55 -14.53
N ALA A 2 -31.19 -32.70 -13.49
CA ALA A 2 -31.48 -31.61 -12.53
C ALA A 2 -30.28 -31.12 -11.70
N SER A 3 -29.31 -31.97 -11.36
CA SER A 3 -28.12 -31.59 -10.54
C SER A 3 -27.14 -30.67 -11.25
N SER A 4 -27.07 -30.66 -12.56
CA SER A 4 -26.18 -29.81 -13.33
C SER A 4 -26.69 -28.37 -13.41
N VAL A 5 -27.98 -28.17 -13.49
CA VAL A 5 -28.64 -26.84 -13.56
C VAL A 5 -28.51 -26.12 -12.20
N TYR A 6 -28.68 -26.83 -11.10
CA TYR A 6 -28.53 -26.28 -9.75
C TYR A 6 -27.08 -25.78 -9.49
N SER A 7 -26.09 -26.53 -9.94
CA SER A 7 -24.69 -26.14 -9.75
C SER A 7 -24.31 -24.86 -10.52
N HIS A 8 -24.86 -24.65 -11.71
CA HIS A 8 -24.63 -23.43 -12.51
C HIS A 8 -25.26 -22.18 -11.88
N HIS A 9 -26.47 -22.29 -11.32
CA HIS A 9 -27.12 -21.15 -10.66
C HIS A 9 -26.42 -20.72 -9.37
N TYR A 10 -25.91 -21.65 -8.57
CA TYR A 10 -25.12 -21.33 -7.37
C TYR A 10 -23.80 -20.68 -7.72
N CYS A 11 -23.08 -21.15 -8.76
CA CYS A 11 -21.85 -20.52 -9.22
C CYS A 11 -22.11 -19.10 -9.75
N ALA A 12 -23.13 -18.90 -10.57
CA ALA A 12 -23.46 -17.57 -11.11
C ALA A 12 -23.85 -16.58 -10.01
N GLY A 13 -24.67 -17.00 -9.03
CA GLY A 13 -25.05 -16.17 -7.88
C GLY A 13 -23.86 -15.80 -6.99
N TYR A 14 -22.94 -16.71 -6.77
CA TYR A 14 -21.72 -16.47 -6.01
C TYR A 14 -20.83 -15.42 -6.70
N TYR A 15 -20.52 -15.58 -7.97
CA TYR A 15 -19.72 -14.62 -8.72
C TYR A 15 -20.39 -13.25 -8.83
N LEU A 16 -21.71 -13.21 -9.01
CA LEU A 16 -22.43 -11.94 -9.02
C LEU A 16 -22.36 -11.21 -7.67
N SER A 17 -22.52 -11.93 -6.57
CA SER A 17 -22.39 -11.41 -5.22
C SER A 17 -20.98 -10.86 -4.96
N GLU A 18 -19.93 -11.58 -5.36
CA GLU A 18 -18.56 -11.14 -5.22
C GLU A 18 -18.25 -9.91 -6.10
N THR A 19 -18.73 -9.88 -7.34
CA THR A 19 -18.57 -8.74 -8.24
C THR A 19 -19.27 -7.50 -7.68
N LEU A 20 -20.47 -7.66 -7.12
CA LEU A 20 -21.20 -6.58 -6.46
C LEU A 20 -20.48 -6.06 -5.21
N SER A 21 -19.83 -6.94 -4.45
CA SER A 21 -19.02 -6.55 -3.29
C SER A 21 -17.80 -5.72 -3.66
N GLN A 22 -17.29 -5.83 -4.89
CA GLN A 22 -16.18 -5.03 -5.42
C GLN A 22 -16.63 -3.72 -6.08
N SER A 23 -17.93 -3.45 -6.18
CA SER A 23 -18.44 -2.23 -6.81
C SER A 23 -17.88 -0.93 -6.19
N PRO A 24 -17.65 -0.82 -4.87
CA PRO A 24 -17.03 0.36 -4.30
C PRO A 24 -15.60 0.60 -4.78
N LEU A 25 -14.84 -0.47 -5.04
CA LEU A 25 -13.49 -0.37 -5.61
C LEU A 25 -13.51 0.23 -7.01
N TYR A 26 -14.39 -0.27 -7.87
CA TYR A 26 -14.49 0.23 -9.26
C TYR A 26 -14.95 1.68 -9.30
N LEU A 27 -15.94 2.04 -8.49
CA LEU A 27 -16.41 3.42 -8.38
C LEU A 27 -15.31 4.35 -7.88
N TRP A 28 -14.56 3.92 -6.85
CA TRP A 28 -13.45 4.72 -6.33
C TRP A 28 -12.35 4.93 -7.36
N LEU A 29 -11.94 3.88 -8.07
CA LEU A 29 -10.93 3.98 -9.12
C LEU A 29 -11.39 4.86 -10.28
N LEU A 30 -12.66 4.79 -10.65
CA LEU A 30 -13.23 5.65 -11.69
C LEU A 30 -13.15 7.12 -11.27
N VAL A 31 -13.55 7.46 -10.04
CA VAL A 31 -13.43 8.81 -9.51
C VAL A 31 -11.97 9.23 -9.41
N PHE A 32 -11.10 8.36 -8.89
CA PHE A 32 -9.66 8.65 -8.74
C PHE A 32 -9.00 8.97 -10.09
N TRP A 33 -9.33 8.24 -11.15
CA TRP A 33 -8.74 8.48 -12.47
C TRP A 33 -9.25 9.74 -13.15
N THR A 34 -10.44 10.20 -12.84
CA THR A 34 -10.98 11.45 -13.39
C THR A 34 -10.41 12.70 -12.72
N GLN A 35 -9.83 12.60 -11.53
CA GLN A 35 -9.26 13.72 -10.83
C GLN A 35 -7.92 14.15 -11.44
N PRO A 36 -7.67 15.47 -11.62
CA PRO A 36 -6.41 15.98 -12.15
C PRO A 36 -5.24 15.79 -11.19
N HIS A 37 -5.49 15.89 -9.88
CA HIS A 37 -4.48 15.71 -8.83
C HIS A 37 -4.59 14.33 -8.21
N LYS A 38 -3.50 13.56 -8.29
CA LYS A 38 -3.46 12.15 -7.85
C LYS A 38 -2.35 11.98 -6.82
N GLU A 39 -2.75 11.53 -5.64
CA GLU A 39 -1.82 11.16 -4.58
C GLU A 39 -2.10 9.73 -4.10
N GLU A 40 -1.04 9.01 -3.75
CA GLU A 40 -1.14 7.62 -3.29
C GLU A 40 -2.04 7.47 -2.05
N ARG A 41 -2.04 8.47 -1.15
CA ARG A 41 -2.88 8.48 0.06
C ARG A 41 -4.39 8.37 -0.21
N PHE A 42 -4.85 8.78 -1.38
CA PHE A 42 -6.26 8.66 -1.76
C PHE A 42 -6.67 7.22 -2.05
N LEU A 43 -5.72 6.31 -2.22
CA LEU A 43 -5.98 4.88 -2.40
C LEU A 43 -6.07 4.11 -1.07
N PHE A 44 -5.63 4.68 0.06
CA PHE A 44 -5.66 4.00 1.36
C PHE A 44 -7.01 3.41 1.75
N PRO A 45 -8.17 4.10 1.54
CA PRO A 45 -9.47 3.54 1.89
C PRO A 45 -9.84 2.29 1.09
N VAL A 46 -9.30 2.14 -0.12
CA VAL A 46 -9.62 1.01 -1.00
C VAL A 46 -8.58 -0.11 -1.01
N TYR A 47 -7.46 0.03 -0.29
CA TYR A 47 -6.46 -1.04 -0.19
C TYR A 47 -7.02 -2.37 0.31
N PRO A 48 -7.91 -2.44 1.31
CA PRO A 48 -8.54 -3.70 1.69
C PRO A 48 -9.33 -4.36 0.55
N LEU A 49 -10.02 -3.56 -0.27
CA LEU A 49 -10.76 -4.06 -1.44
C LEU A 49 -9.81 -4.53 -2.55
N ILE A 50 -8.67 -3.85 -2.74
CA ILE A 50 -7.61 -4.29 -3.67
C ILE A 50 -7.04 -5.64 -3.22
N CYS A 51 -6.78 -5.81 -1.92
CA CYS A 51 -6.31 -7.08 -1.37
C CYS A 51 -7.35 -8.20 -1.57
N LEU A 52 -8.63 -7.90 -1.35
CA LEU A 52 -9.71 -8.85 -1.60
C LEU A 52 -9.80 -9.24 -3.08
N ALA A 53 -9.72 -8.27 -3.99
CA ALA A 53 -9.68 -8.52 -5.43
C ALA A 53 -8.47 -9.39 -5.81
N GLY A 54 -7.31 -9.14 -5.23
CA GLY A 54 -6.10 -9.96 -5.41
C GLY A 54 -6.31 -11.41 -4.95
N ALA A 55 -6.94 -11.63 -3.81
CA ALA A 55 -7.27 -12.97 -3.31
C ALA A 55 -8.23 -13.72 -4.26
N MET A 56 -9.23 -13.03 -4.80
CA MET A 56 -10.15 -13.59 -5.79
C MET A 56 -9.43 -14.00 -7.09
N VAL A 57 -8.46 -13.20 -7.55
CA VAL A 57 -7.66 -13.53 -8.73
C VAL A 57 -6.80 -14.77 -8.48
N ILE A 58 -6.19 -14.90 -7.29
CA ILE A 58 -5.41 -16.09 -6.92
C ILE A 58 -6.30 -17.33 -6.89
N ASP A 59 -7.49 -17.25 -6.29
CA ASP A 59 -8.45 -18.35 -6.25
C ASP A 59 -8.89 -18.76 -7.66
N ALA A 60 -9.21 -17.79 -8.52
CA ALA A 60 -9.56 -18.05 -9.92
C ALA A 60 -8.38 -18.71 -10.68
N ALA A 61 -7.15 -18.25 -10.46
CA ALA A 61 -5.96 -18.85 -11.05
C ALA A 61 -5.73 -20.30 -10.57
N GLN A 62 -5.97 -20.59 -9.29
CA GLN A 62 -5.90 -21.93 -8.74
C GLN A 62 -6.93 -22.87 -9.37
N LYS A 63 -8.18 -22.41 -9.55
CA LYS A 63 -9.25 -23.16 -10.22
C LYS A 63 -8.89 -23.44 -11.67
N LEU A 64 -8.39 -22.43 -12.39
CA LEU A 64 -7.96 -22.56 -13.78
C LEU A 64 -6.78 -23.53 -13.93
N ALA A 65 -5.76 -23.40 -13.08
CA ALA A 65 -4.61 -24.29 -13.07
C ALA A 65 -5.03 -25.73 -12.79
N PHE A 66 -5.93 -25.95 -11.86
CA PHE A 66 -6.48 -27.28 -11.58
C PHE A 66 -7.21 -27.87 -12.80
N PHE A 67 -8.04 -27.07 -13.45
CA PHE A 67 -8.76 -27.50 -14.63
C PHE A 67 -7.83 -27.88 -15.80
N VAL A 68 -6.79 -27.08 -16.03
CA VAL A 68 -5.86 -27.27 -17.15
C VAL A 68 -4.84 -28.39 -16.89
N LEU A 69 -4.23 -28.39 -15.68
CA LEU A 69 -3.08 -29.24 -15.38
C LEU A 69 -3.46 -30.60 -14.81
N VAL A 70 -4.43 -30.63 -13.91
CA VAL A 70 -4.70 -31.85 -13.12
C VAL A 70 -5.72 -32.75 -13.82
N ARG A 71 -6.66 -32.18 -14.58
CA ARG A 71 -7.74 -32.94 -15.31
C ARG A 71 -8.38 -34.04 -14.47
N ALA A 72 -8.17 -34.03 -13.16
CA ALA A 72 -8.63 -35.07 -12.26
C ALA A 72 -10.09 -34.85 -11.87
N LYS A 73 -10.80 -35.94 -11.68
CA LYS A 73 -12.18 -35.98 -11.19
C LYS A 73 -12.31 -35.64 -9.71
N SER A 74 -11.24 -35.16 -9.08
CA SER A 74 -11.17 -34.79 -7.67
C SER A 74 -11.89 -33.45 -7.43
N ARG A 75 -12.65 -33.35 -6.34
CA ARG A 75 -13.35 -32.12 -5.93
C ARG A 75 -12.47 -31.14 -5.15
N HIS A 76 -11.25 -31.55 -4.76
CA HIS A 76 -10.37 -30.78 -3.88
C HIS A 76 -9.23 -30.12 -4.67
N TYR A 77 -9.55 -29.03 -5.40
CA TYR A 77 -8.53 -28.30 -6.15
C TYR A 77 -7.43 -27.69 -5.26
N LEU A 78 -7.78 -27.26 -4.05
CA LEU A 78 -6.84 -26.64 -3.10
C LEU A 78 -5.66 -27.55 -2.77
N VAL A 79 -5.83 -28.85 -2.64
CA VAL A 79 -4.76 -29.80 -2.30
C VAL A 79 -3.67 -29.79 -3.39
N HIS A 80 -4.05 -29.64 -4.66
CA HIS A 80 -3.13 -29.72 -5.79
C HIS A 80 -2.58 -28.35 -6.22
N THR A 81 -3.22 -27.23 -5.83
CA THR A 81 -2.88 -25.89 -6.29
C THR A 81 -2.50 -24.91 -5.16
N SER A 82 -2.44 -25.37 -3.91
CA SER A 82 -2.03 -24.57 -2.75
C SER A 82 -0.65 -23.91 -2.91
N TRP A 83 0.24 -24.54 -3.66
CA TRP A 83 1.56 -24.00 -3.96
C TRP A 83 1.49 -22.64 -4.69
N LEU A 84 0.49 -22.40 -5.54
CA LEU A 84 0.28 -21.10 -6.19
C LEU A 84 0.00 -20.00 -5.18
N GLY A 85 -0.82 -20.29 -4.16
CA GLY A 85 -1.07 -19.36 -3.06
C GLY A 85 0.20 -19.08 -2.25
N LEU A 86 0.98 -20.12 -1.93
CA LEU A 86 2.24 -19.98 -1.19
C LEU A 86 3.27 -19.16 -1.98
N VAL A 87 3.40 -19.40 -3.28
CA VAL A 87 4.28 -18.62 -4.17
C VAL A 87 3.84 -17.16 -4.21
N SER A 88 2.54 -16.88 -4.33
CA SER A 88 2.01 -15.53 -4.35
C SER A 88 2.30 -14.79 -3.04
N ILE A 89 2.10 -15.44 -1.89
CA ILE A 89 2.42 -14.89 -0.57
C ILE A 89 3.94 -14.64 -0.45
N GLY A 90 4.76 -15.59 -0.88
CA GLY A 90 6.22 -15.47 -0.85
C GLY A 90 6.73 -14.30 -1.68
N LEU A 91 6.25 -14.17 -2.92
CA LEU A 91 6.60 -13.04 -3.80
C LEU A 91 6.15 -11.70 -3.22
N THR A 92 4.92 -11.62 -2.72
CA THR A 92 4.42 -10.39 -2.08
C THR A 92 5.24 -10.04 -0.85
N GLY A 93 5.61 -11.03 -0.03
CA GLY A 93 6.48 -10.85 1.13
C GLY A 93 7.85 -10.31 0.75
N LEU A 94 8.51 -10.89 -0.26
CA LEU A 94 9.81 -10.43 -0.74
C LEU A 94 9.75 -8.99 -1.29
N LEU A 95 8.74 -8.67 -2.09
CA LEU A 95 8.55 -7.32 -2.62
C LEU A 95 8.29 -6.32 -1.50
N SER A 96 7.50 -6.69 -0.50
CA SER A 96 7.22 -5.84 0.67
C SER A 96 8.49 -5.58 1.48
N LEU A 97 9.30 -6.61 1.76
CA LEU A 97 10.58 -6.46 2.45
C LEU A 97 11.56 -5.60 1.66
N SER A 98 11.65 -5.79 0.35
CA SER A 98 12.46 -4.93 -0.52
C SER A 98 12.02 -3.47 -0.44
N ARG A 99 10.70 -3.21 -0.43
CA ARG A 99 10.17 -1.85 -0.28
C ARG A 99 10.50 -1.24 1.08
N VAL A 100 10.37 -2.01 2.16
CA VAL A 100 10.75 -1.56 3.51
C VAL A 100 12.24 -1.21 3.56
N ALA A 101 13.11 -2.07 3.02
CA ALA A 101 14.54 -1.80 2.97
C ALA A 101 14.87 -0.53 2.16
N ALA A 102 14.24 -0.35 0.99
CA ALA A 102 14.41 0.83 0.17
C ALA A 102 13.94 2.12 0.88
N LEU A 103 12.80 2.06 1.58
CA LEU A 103 12.30 3.18 2.39
C LEU A 103 13.25 3.50 3.53
N TYR A 104 13.73 2.49 4.25
CA TYR A 104 14.69 2.69 5.32
C TYR A 104 15.97 3.36 4.80
N GLN A 105 16.58 2.83 3.75
CA GLN A 105 17.80 3.39 3.16
C GLN A 105 17.60 4.81 2.60
N GLY A 106 16.48 5.07 1.95
CA GLY A 106 16.21 6.35 1.30
C GLY A 106 15.77 7.46 2.25
N TYR A 107 15.16 7.13 3.39
CA TYR A 107 14.57 8.13 4.30
C TYR A 107 15.25 8.22 5.67
N HIS A 108 16.12 7.27 6.00
CA HIS A 108 16.83 7.25 7.28
C HIS A 108 17.73 8.48 7.48
N GLY A 109 18.37 8.98 6.43
CA GLY A 109 19.30 10.11 6.50
C GLY A 109 18.71 11.40 7.08
N VAL A 110 17.40 11.61 6.94
CA VAL A 110 16.73 12.76 7.58
C VAL A 110 16.75 12.63 9.10
N THR A 111 16.44 11.44 9.61
CA THR A 111 16.45 11.15 11.05
C THR A 111 17.86 11.27 11.61
N ASP A 112 18.88 10.79 10.89
CA ASP A 112 20.28 10.89 11.29
C ASP A 112 20.76 12.35 11.37
N THR A 113 20.33 13.17 10.42
CA THR A 113 20.63 14.61 10.43
C THR A 113 20.07 15.27 11.69
N TRP A 114 18.82 14.96 12.06
CA TRP A 114 18.21 15.51 13.28
C TRP A 114 18.88 14.99 14.56
N MET A 115 19.31 13.73 14.58
CA MET A 115 20.07 13.16 15.68
C MET A 115 21.45 13.82 15.81
N ALA A 116 22.09 14.18 14.70
CA ALA A 116 23.33 14.95 14.71
C ALA A 116 23.15 16.39 15.25
N VAL A 117 22.02 17.03 14.90
CA VAL A 117 21.68 18.36 15.48
C VAL A 117 21.50 18.28 16.98
N ASN A 118 20.96 17.19 17.52
CA ASN A 118 20.84 17.01 18.98
C ASN A 118 22.19 16.89 19.72
N GLN A 119 23.27 16.64 19.00
CA GLN A 119 24.64 16.56 19.58
C GLN A 119 25.41 17.88 19.54
N LEU A 120 24.80 18.93 18.95
CA LEU A 120 25.48 20.26 18.89
C LEU A 120 25.58 20.91 20.28
N PRO A 121 26.61 21.74 20.51
CA PRO A 121 26.73 22.49 21.74
C PRO A 121 25.53 23.43 21.91
N ASP A 122 25.15 23.65 23.19
CA ASP A 122 23.97 24.45 23.54
C ASP A 122 24.23 25.95 23.39
N GLU A 123 24.39 26.39 22.14
CA GLU A 123 24.52 27.79 21.77
C GLU A 123 23.27 28.29 21.06
N PRO A 124 22.87 29.54 21.24
CA PRO A 124 21.73 30.12 20.53
C PRO A 124 21.91 30.04 19.00
N SER A 125 21.20 29.17 18.38
CA SER A 125 21.36 28.84 16.95
C SER A 125 20.02 28.76 16.23
N VAL A 126 20.01 29.10 14.94
CA VAL A 126 18.85 28.95 14.07
C VAL A 126 19.16 27.87 13.07
N VAL A 127 18.40 26.78 13.14
CA VAL A 127 18.48 25.70 12.16
C VAL A 127 17.53 26.04 11.01
N CYS A 128 18.10 26.32 9.85
CA CYS A 128 17.34 26.69 8.66
C CYS A 128 17.03 25.47 7.79
N VAL A 129 15.76 25.31 7.43
CA VAL A 129 15.27 24.24 6.56
C VAL A 129 14.66 24.84 5.30
N GLY A 130 15.06 24.32 4.14
CA GLY A 130 14.51 24.74 2.84
C GLY A 130 13.66 23.66 2.19
N LYS A 131 12.73 24.03 1.30
CA LYS A 131 11.95 23.24 0.31
C LYS A 131 11.38 21.85 0.73
N GLU A 132 11.65 21.35 1.93
CA GLU A 132 11.29 19.99 2.36
C GLU A 132 10.02 19.94 3.21
N TRP A 133 9.00 20.69 2.81
CA TRP A 133 7.73 20.81 3.52
C TRP A 133 7.05 19.45 3.82
N TYR A 134 7.29 18.43 3.00
CA TYR A 134 6.71 17.09 3.14
C TYR A 134 7.42 16.19 4.14
N ARG A 135 8.56 16.63 4.71
CA ARG A 135 9.36 15.83 5.67
C ARG A 135 9.13 16.24 7.13
N PHE A 136 8.19 17.11 7.41
CA PHE A 136 7.73 17.49 8.74
C PHE A 136 8.85 17.68 9.76
N GLN A 137 9.76 18.60 9.47
CA GLN A 137 10.80 18.99 10.42
C GLN A 137 10.16 19.48 11.71
N SER A 138 10.76 19.09 12.84
CA SER A 138 10.21 19.39 14.15
C SER A 138 11.31 19.87 15.10
N SER A 139 10.97 20.86 15.92
CA SER A 139 11.83 21.30 17.03
C SER A 139 11.98 20.24 18.15
N PHE A 140 11.27 19.10 18.04
CA PHE A 140 11.35 18.01 19.01
C PHE A 140 12.78 17.45 19.19
N PHE A 141 13.59 17.47 18.15
CA PHE A 141 14.97 16.94 18.19
C PHE A 141 16.01 17.95 18.68
N PHE A 142 15.63 19.17 19.04
CA PHE A 142 16.58 20.15 19.52
C PHE A 142 17.04 19.85 20.95
N PRO A 143 18.33 20.05 21.28
CA PRO A 143 18.87 19.77 22.60
C PRO A 143 18.32 20.73 23.66
N SER A 144 17.94 21.94 23.27
CA SER A 144 17.45 22.98 24.20
C SER A 144 16.51 23.97 23.53
N THR A 145 15.89 24.82 24.32
CA THR A 145 15.03 25.94 23.86
C THR A 145 15.82 27.09 23.21
N ASN A 146 17.14 27.07 23.24
CA ASN A 146 17.99 28.06 22.60
C ASN A 146 18.00 27.91 21.07
N PHE A 147 17.66 26.72 20.57
CA PHE A 147 17.53 26.45 19.13
C PHE A 147 16.19 26.90 18.61
N LYS A 148 16.21 27.54 17.44
CA LYS A 148 15.00 27.93 16.72
C LYS A 148 14.97 27.29 15.34
N LEU A 149 13.80 26.80 14.91
CA LEU A 149 13.58 26.30 13.57
C LEU A 149 13.19 27.48 12.67
N GLY A 150 13.96 27.71 11.62
CA GLY A 150 13.69 28.71 10.60
C GLY A 150 13.37 28.06 9.25
N PHE A 151 12.37 28.58 8.53
CA PHE A 151 12.02 28.12 7.20
C PHE A 151 12.51 29.10 6.15
N LEU A 152 13.29 28.62 5.18
CA LEU A 152 13.72 29.42 4.05
C LEU A 152 12.57 29.63 3.07
N LYS A 153 12.38 30.87 2.63
CA LYS A 153 11.37 31.17 1.61
C LYS A 153 11.69 30.43 0.32
N SER A 154 10.73 29.67 -0.17
CA SER A 154 10.81 28.93 -1.43
C SER A 154 9.64 29.28 -2.32
N GLU A 155 9.63 28.77 -3.56
CA GLU A 155 8.52 28.90 -4.48
C GLU A 155 7.23 28.19 -4.00
N PHE A 156 7.36 27.28 -3.05
CA PHE A 156 6.25 26.57 -2.45
C PHE A 156 5.59 27.45 -1.37
N ALA A 157 4.33 27.84 -1.63
CA ALA A 157 3.51 28.65 -0.72
C ALA A 157 2.53 27.81 0.11
N GLY A 158 2.88 26.55 0.45
CA GLY A 158 2.05 25.66 1.26
C GLY A 158 1.97 26.06 2.74
N GLN A 159 1.27 25.26 3.53
CA GLN A 159 1.12 25.48 4.97
C GLN A 159 2.43 25.15 5.70
N LEU A 160 3.32 26.13 5.74
CA LEU A 160 4.46 26.07 6.63
C LEU A 160 4.07 26.65 8.01
N PRO A 161 4.56 26.07 9.11
CA PRO A 161 4.39 26.68 10.42
C PRO A 161 4.98 28.08 10.41
N ARG A 162 4.22 29.06 10.91
CA ARG A 162 4.65 30.44 11.06
C ARG A 162 5.36 30.65 12.38
#